data_1ae5b239d6941f192783a9d35264fc63
#
_entry.id   1ae5b239d6941f192783a9d35264fc63
#
_cell.length_a   1.000
_cell.length_b   1.000
_cell.length_c   1.000
_cell.angle_alpha   90.00
_cell.angle_beta   90.00
_cell.angle_gamma   90.00
#
_symmetry.space_group_name_H-M   'P 1'
#
loop_
_entity.id
_entity.type
_entity.pdbx_description
1 polymer ?
#
loop_
_entity_poly.entity_id
_entity_poly.type
_entity_poly.pdbx_seq_one_letter_code
_entity_poly.pdbx_strand_id
1 'polypeptide(L)'
;MEKKLYPFKFIPVASRRPWGGHDLVDKLGKEFVECDEEGNEIEIGQDELIGESWELADMGIEDSVVTNGWLAGNTIGELMETYLERIVGENVYNYYGRQFPLLIKFLDINDKLSVQVHPDDEIAAERYDSLDKSQL
;
A
#
# COMPACT_ATOMS: atom_id res chain seq x y z
N MET A 1 -26.39 0.74 18.96
CA MET A 1 -26.21 -0.40 18.03
C MET A 1 -24.74 -0.45 17.62
N GLU A 2 -24.10 -1.58 17.82
CA GLU A 2 -22.71 -1.76 17.46
C GLU A 2 -22.55 -1.84 15.93
N LYS A 3 -21.63 -1.05 15.37
CA LYS A 3 -21.36 -1.08 13.93
C LYS A 3 -20.49 -2.29 13.59
N LYS A 4 -20.83 -2.97 12.52
CA LYS A 4 -20.11 -4.15 12.04
C LYS A 4 -18.97 -3.75 11.12
N LEU A 5 -17.87 -4.51 11.15
CA LEU A 5 -16.83 -4.45 10.15
C LEU A 5 -17.38 -4.96 8.80
N TYR A 6 -16.79 -4.52 7.73
CA TYR A 6 -17.23 -4.77 6.37
C TYR A 6 -15.99 -4.87 5.45
N PRO A 7 -16.13 -5.34 4.21
CA PRO A 7 -15.01 -5.33 3.26
C PRO A 7 -14.59 -3.90 2.93
N PHE A 8 -13.31 -3.60 3.14
CA PHE A 8 -12.76 -2.27 2.91
C PHE A 8 -12.25 -2.11 1.49
N LYS A 9 -12.44 -0.92 0.93
CA LYS A 9 -11.77 -0.47 -0.29
C LYS A 9 -10.79 0.62 0.09
N PHE A 10 -9.68 0.69 -0.63
CA PHE A 10 -8.59 1.62 -0.32
C PHE A 10 -8.29 2.53 -1.51
N ILE A 11 -7.75 3.73 -1.21
CA ILE A 11 -7.25 4.65 -2.23
C ILE A 11 -5.93 4.09 -2.75
N PRO A 12 -5.79 3.89 -4.08
CA PRO A 12 -4.48 3.52 -4.64
C PRO A 12 -3.49 4.69 -4.49
N VAL A 13 -2.24 4.37 -4.16
CA VAL A 13 -1.17 5.36 -4.01
C VAL A 13 -0.18 5.22 -5.15
N ALA A 14 0.06 6.32 -5.88
CA ALA A 14 1.01 6.34 -6.98
C ALA A 14 2.45 6.38 -6.45
N SER A 15 3.29 5.51 -6.97
CA SER A 15 4.73 5.54 -6.73
C SER A 15 5.47 5.86 -8.03
N ARG A 16 6.14 6.99 -8.05
CA ARG A 16 6.89 7.46 -9.21
C ARG A 16 8.21 6.71 -9.31
N ARG A 17 8.48 6.17 -10.50
CA ARG A 17 9.70 5.41 -10.79
C ARG A 17 10.22 5.80 -12.18
N PRO A 18 11.56 5.90 -12.37
CA PRO A 18 12.14 6.23 -13.67
C PRO A 18 11.78 5.26 -14.77
N TRP A 19 11.50 4.01 -14.42
CA TRP A 19 11.11 2.94 -15.37
C TRP A 19 9.59 2.85 -15.56
N GLY A 20 8.81 3.70 -14.92
CA GLY A 20 7.36 3.70 -15.00
C GLY A 20 6.84 4.34 -16.28
N GLY A 21 5.53 4.38 -16.40
CA GLY A 21 4.81 4.97 -17.52
C GLY A 21 3.52 5.63 -17.07
N HIS A 22 2.49 5.58 -17.90
CA HIS A 22 1.20 6.19 -17.60
C HIS A 22 0.02 5.21 -17.77
N ASP A 23 0.30 3.93 -18.00
CA ASP A 23 -0.72 2.92 -18.26
C ASP A 23 -1.60 2.60 -17.05
N LEU A 24 -1.11 2.79 -15.84
CA LEU A 24 -1.94 2.61 -14.63
C LEU A 24 -3.14 3.56 -14.64
N VAL A 25 -2.95 4.78 -15.12
CA VAL A 25 -4.04 5.75 -15.30
C VAL A 25 -4.79 5.49 -16.61
N ASP A 26 -4.07 5.41 -17.73
CA ASP A 26 -4.68 5.38 -19.06
C ASP A 26 -5.38 4.06 -19.40
N LYS A 27 -4.83 2.92 -18.97
CA LYS A 27 -5.37 1.59 -19.30
C LYS A 27 -6.13 0.94 -18.16
N LEU A 28 -5.64 1.08 -16.92
CA LEU A 28 -6.30 0.49 -15.76
C LEU A 28 -7.30 1.44 -15.08
N GLY A 29 -7.32 2.70 -15.48
CA GLY A 29 -8.25 3.68 -14.95
C GLY A 29 -8.01 4.01 -13.48
N LYS A 30 -6.77 3.90 -12.99
CA LYS A 30 -6.46 4.23 -11.60
C LYS A 30 -6.65 5.71 -11.35
N GLU A 31 -7.37 6.04 -10.30
CA GLU A 31 -7.59 7.41 -9.85
C GLU A 31 -6.75 7.65 -8.60
N PHE A 32 -5.61 8.31 -8.79
CA PHE A 32 -4.72 8.66 -7.69
C PHE A 32 -5.14 10.02 -7.14
N VAL A 33 -5.37 10.08 -5.83
CA VAL A 33 -5.71 11.33 -5.14
C VAL A 33 -4.46 11.84 -4.46
N GLU A 34 -3.92 12.94 -4.97
CA GLU A 34 -2.78 13.63 -4.38
C GLU A 34 -3.19 15.07 -4.04
N CYS A 35 -2.59 15.61 -2.99
CA CYS A 35 -2.88 16.96 -2.54
C CYS A 35 -1.59 17.78 -2.45
N ASP A 36 -1.72 19.08 -2.69
CA ASP A 36 -0.65 20.03 -2.47
C ASP A 36 -0.47 20.33 -0.96
N GLU A 37 0.48 21.20 -0.65
CA GLU A 37 0.77 21.60 0.74
C GLU A 37 -0.44 22.32 1.40
N GLU A 38 -1.34 22.87 0.61
CA GLU A 38 -2.53 23.56 1.09
C GLU A 38 -3.76 22.63 1.21
N GLY A 39 -3.61 21.35 0.80
CA GLY A 39 -4.67 20.36 0.85
C GLY A 39 -5.58 20.32 -0.37
N ASN A 40 -5.26 21.04 -1.45
CA ASN A 40 -6.02 20.99 -2.69
C ASN A 40 -5.62 19.76 -3.52
N GLU A 41 -6.61 19.10 -4.12
CA GLU A 41 -6.35 17.99 -5.01
C GLU A 41 -5.57 18.45 -6.26
N ILE A 42 -4.53 17.69 -6.61
CA ILE A 42 -3.75 17.91 -7.81
C ILE A 42 -3.84 16.70 -8.74
N GLU A 43 -3.87 16.96 -10.04
CA GLU A 43 -3.91 15.91 -11.04
C GLU A 43 -2.48 15.44 -11.38
N ILE A 44 -2.36 14.16 -11.67
CA ILE A 44 -1.11 13.59 -12.17
C ILE A 44 -0.90 14.04 -13.61
N GLY A 45 0.22 14.69 -13.87
CA GLY A 45 0.57 15.16 -15.21
C GLY A 45 0.80 14.02 -16.20
N GLN A 46 0.54 14.28 -17.48
CA GLN A 46 0.71 13.29 -18.55
C GLN A 46 2.17 12.83 -18.73
N ASP A 47 3.11 13.65 -18.31
CA ASP A 47 4.54 13.35 -18.42
C ASP A 47 5.12 12.67 -17.18
N GLU A 48 4.32 12.47 -16.16
CA GLU A 48 4.78 11.82 -14.92
C GLU A 48 4.90 10.32 -15.10
N LEU A 49 6.06 9.77 -14.69
CA LEU A 49 6.35 8.35 -14.78
C LEU A 49 5.91 7.65 -13.48
N ILE A 50 4.84 6.88 -13.55
CA ILE A 50 4.31 6.13 -12.42
C ILE A 50 4.59 4.65 -12.66
N GLY A 51 5.44 4.08 -11.82
CA GLY A 51 5.82 2.67 -11.94
C GLY A 51 4.98 1.74 -11.10
N GLU A 52 4.41 2.22 -10.00
CA GLU A 52 3.66 1.39 -9.07
C GLU A 52 2.36 2.06 -8.64
N SER A 53 1.31 1.23 -8.49
CA SER A 53 0.07 1.60 -7.81
C SER A 53 -0.04 0.73 -6.56
N TRP A 54 0.16 1.31 -5.40
CA TRP A 54 0.06 0.60 -4.13
C TRP A 54 -1.40 0.46 -3.74
N GLU A 55 -1.89 -0.78 -3.77
CA GLU A 55 -3.28 -1.10 -3.49
C GLU A 55 -3.55 -1.31 -2.00
N LEU A 56 -2.59 -1.90 -1.29
CA LEU A 56 -2.70 -2.15 0.14
C LEU A 56 -1.30 -2.16 0.76
N ALA A 57 -1.06 -1.23 1.67
CA ALA A 57 0.24 -1.05 2.33
C ALA A 57 0.08 -0.52 3.75
N ASP A 58 0.90 -1.03 4.66
CA ASP A 58 1.05 -0.57 6.04
C ASP A 58 2.56 -0.49 6.34
N MET A 59 3.21 0.50 5.72
CA MET A 59 4.66 0.67 5.75
C MET A 59 5.13 1.83 6.62
N GLY A 60 4.21 2.55 7.26
CA GLY A 60 4.49 3.75 8.05
C GLY A 60 4.58 5.03 7.23
N ILE A 61 4.68 4.91 5.91
CA ILE A 61 4.62 6.01 4.94
C ILE A 61 3.68 5.58 3.82
N GLU A 62 2.86 6.51 3.34
CA GLU A 62 1.91 6.23 2.26
C GLU A 62 1.00 5.02 2.53
N ASP A 63 0.56 4.90 3.78
CA ASP A 63 -0.31 3.81 4.19
C ASP A 63 -1.68 3.90 3.52
N SER A 64 -2.28 2.75 3.24
CA SER A 64 -3.57 2.68 2.58
C SER A 64 -4.67 3.28 3.43
N VAL A 65 -5.53 4.09 2.80
CA VAL A 65 -6.66 4.78 3.44
C VAL A 65 -7.96 4.20 2.91
N VAL A 66 -8.87 3.88 3.81
CA VAL A 66 -10.20 3.35 3.47
C VAL A 66 -11.05 4.41 2.78
N THR A 67 -11.72 4.02 1.68
CA THR A 67 -12.59 4.93 0.90
C THR A 67 -14.07 4.72 1.13
N ASN A 68 -14.49 3.58 1.67
CA ASN A 68 -15.91 3.21 1.76
C ASN A 68 -16.38 3.03 3.20
N GLY A 69 -17.67 3.23 3.40
CA GLY A 69 -18.34 2.95 4.65
C GLY A 69 -17.99 3.92 5.78
N TRP A 70 -18.37 3.53 6.99
CA TRP A 70 -18.24 4.41 8.17
C TRP A 70 -16.80 4.56 8.67
N LEU A 71 -15.88 3.73 8.21
CA LEU A 71 -14.44 3.84 8.53
C LEU A 71 -13.63 4.56 7.44
N ALA A 72 -14.28 5.13 6.42
CA ALA A 72 -13.59 5.90 5.39
C ALA A 72 -12.73 7.02 6.02
N GLY A 73 -11.52 7.19 5.49
CA GLY A 73 -10.54 8.15 6.01
C GLY A 73 -9.55 7.58 7.02
N ASN A 74 -9.76 6.36 7.51
CA ASN A 74 -8.82 5.70 8.41
C ASN A 74 -7.77 4.94 7.61
N THR A 75 -6.53 4.90 8.11
CA THR A 75 -5.47 4.08 7.54
C THR A 75 -5.62 2.62 7.99
N ILE A 76 -5.02 1.71 7.23
CA ILE A 76 -4.97 0.29 7.62
C ILE A 76 -4.27 0.13 8.99
N GLY A 77 -3.25 0.95 9.27
CA GLY A 77 -2.55 0.93 10.55
C GLY A 77 -3.48 1.28 11.72
N GLU A 78 -4.32 2.32 11.55
CA GLU A 78 -5.31 2.70 12.56
C GLU A 78 -6.34 1.58 12.79
N LEU A 79 -6.76 0.89 11.73
CA LEU A 79 -7.68 -0.24 11.83
C LEU A 79 -7.05 -1.41 12.57
N MET A 80 -5.77 -1.71 12.30
CA MET A 80 -5.04 -2.76 12.98
C MET A 80 -4.89 -2.47 14.48
N GLU A 81 -4.64 -1.21 14.86
CA GLU A 81 -4.56 -0.81 16.27
C GLU A 81 -5.90 -0.91 17.00
N THR A 82 -6.99 -0.61 16.32
CA THR A 82 -8.32 -0.55 16.93
C THR A 82 -9.02 -1.90 16.97
N TYR A 83 -8.94 -2.67 15.90
CA TYR A 83 -9.72 -3.90 15.72
C TYR A 83 -8.91 -5.18 15.80
N LEU A 84 -7.58 -5.08 15.81
CA LEU A 84 -6.64 -6.18 16.09
C LEU A 84 -6.91 -7.41 15.18
N GLU A 85 -7.13 -8.57 15.79
CA GLU A 85 -7.37 -9.83 15.07
C GLU A 85 -8.64 -9.83 14.20
N ARG A 86 -9.54 -8.90 14.42
CA ARG A 86 -10.78 -8.80 13.61
C ARG A 86 -10.52 -8.34 12.19
N ILE A 87 -9.36 -7.72 11.90
CA ILE A 87 -9.00 -7.28 10.55
C ILE A 87 -8.40 -8.40 9.72
N VAL A 88 -7.43 -9.12 10.27
CA VAL A 88 -6.63 -10.11 9.53
C VAL A 88 -6.90 -11.56 9.94
N GLY A 89 -7.69 -11.74 10.99
CA GLY A 89 -7.93 -13.05 11.58
C GLY A 89 -6.92 -13.37 12.69
N GLU A 90 -7.31 -14.31 13.51
CA GLU A 90 -6.58 -14.67 14.73
C GLU A 90 -5.18 -15.23 14.44
N ASN A 91 -5.07 -16.11 13.44
CA ASN A 91 -3.80 -16.75 13.11
C ASN A 91 -2.76 -15.75 12.60
N VAL A 92 -3.15 -14.86 11.69
CA VAL A 92 -2.26 -13.83 11.14
C VAL A 92 -1.88 -12.84 12.23
N TYR A 93 -2.84 -12.42 13.03
CA TYR A 93 -2.57 -11.49 14.14
C TYR A 93 -1.61 -12.08 15.17
N ASN A 94 -1.76 -13.35 15.52
CA ASN A 94 -0.89 -14.01 16.47
C ASN A 94 0.56 -14.12 15.99
N TYR A 95 0.75 -14.22 14.66
CA TYR A 95 2.09 -14.30 14.07
C TYR A 95 2.74 -12.92 13.86
N TYR A 96 2.01 -11.96 13.28
CA TYR A 96 2.56 -10.66 12.88
C TYR A 96 2.22 -9.51 13.82
N GLY A 97 1.27 -9.67 14.72
CA GLY A 97 0.82 -8.61 15.60
C GLY A 97 0.03 -7.54 14.85
N ARG A 98 0.29 -6.28 15.20
CA ARG A 98 -0.42 -5.13 14.62
C ARG A 98 0.04 -4.76 13.22
N GLN A 99 1.16 -5.29 12.77
CA GLN A 99 1.69 -4.99 11.44
C GLN A 99 0.92 -5.77 10.37
N PHE A 100 0.38 -5.06 9.38
CA PHE A 100 -0.20 -5.72 8.22
C PHE A 100 0.93 -6.28 7.36
N PRO A 101 0.96 -7.60 7.08
CA PRO A 101 2.19 -8.26 6.62
C PRO A 101 2.43 -8.21 5.12
N LEU A 102 1.57 -7.56 4.34
CA LEU A 102 1.65 -7.57 2.88
C LEU A 102 1.72 -6.17 2.29
N LEU A 103 2.40 -6.06 1.17
CA LEU A 103 2.34 -4.93 0.25
C LEU A 103 1.81 -5.44 -1.08
N ILE A 104 0.62 -4.99 -1.47
CA ILE A 104 -0.02 -5.38 -2.72
C ILE A 104 0.01 -4.20 -3.68
N LYS A 105 0.60 -4.40 -4.87
CA LYS A 105 0.78 -3.32 -5.84
C LYS A 105 0.71 -3.83 -7.28
N PHE A 106 0.31 -2.94 -8.18
CA PHE A 106 0.46 -3.13 -9.62
C PHE A 106 1.70 -2.41 -10.11
N LEU A 107 2.36 -2.97 -11.11
CA LEU A 107 3.56 -2.41 -11.73
C LEU A 107 3.27 -2.04 -13.18
N ASP A 108 3.76 -0.87 -13.60
CA ASP A 108 3.79 -0.43 -14.99
C ASP A 108 5.25 -0.26 -15.41
N ILE A 109 5.78 -1.26 -16.13
CA ILE A 109 7.21 -1.36 -16.45
C ILE A 109 7.41 -0.95 -17.90
N ASN A 110 8.07 0.17 -18.11
CA ASN A 110 8.35 0.74 -19.44
C ASN A 110 9.84 0.83 -19.77
N ASP A 111 10.72 0.41 -18.86
CA ASP A 111 12.16 0.42 -19.04
C ASP A 111 12.77 -0.73 -18.24
N LYS A 112 14.08 -0.88 -18.32
CA LYS A 112 14.80 -1.94 -17.60
C LYS A 112 14.75 -1.71 -16.09
N LEU A 113 14.48 -2.80 -15.38
CA LEU A 113 14.59 -2.83 -13.93
C LEU A 113 15.99 -3.31 -13.52
N SER A 114 16.42 -2.91 -12.33
CA SER A 114 17.64 -3.45 -11.74
C SER A 114 17.47 -4.95 -11.44
N VAL A 115 18.57 -5.69 -11.57
CA VAL A 115 18.60 -7.09 -11.15
C VAL A 115 18.71 -7.11 -9.62
N GLN A 116 17.76 -7.76 -8.99
CA GLN A 116 17.69 -7.80 -7.53
C GLN A 116 17.59 -9.24 -7.05
N VAL A 117 18.27 -9.53 -5.93
CA VAL A 117 18.14 -10.80 -5.23
C VAL A 117 17.31 -10.56 -3.98
N HIS A 118 16.18 -11.26 -3.90
CA HIS A 118 15.30 -11.15 -2.74
C HIS A 118 15.82 -12.04 -1.61
N PRO A 119 16.19 -11.49 -0.44
CA PRO A 119 16.71 -12.29 0.66
C PRO A 119 15.62 -13.19 1.26
N ASP A 120 16.02 -14.33 1.84
CA ASP A 120 15.12 -15.10 2.67
C ASP A 120 14.87 -14.40 4.02
N ASP A 121 13.99 -14.96 4.83
CA ASP A 121 13.60 -14.32 6.09
C ASP A 121 14.78 -14.21 7.08
N GLU A 122 15.68 -15.18 7.09
CA GLU A 122 16.86 -15.19 7.96
C GLU A 122 17.83 -14.05 7.57
N ILE A 123 18.13 -13.92 6.29
CA ILE A 123 19.00 -12.85 5.78
C ILE A 123 18.34 -11.48 5.95
N ALA A 124 17.04 -11.40 5.73
CA ALA A 124 16.29 -10.16 5.92
C ALA A 124 16.33 -9.69 7.38
N ALA A 125 16.14 -10.60 8.34
CA ALA A 125 16.23 -10.29 9.76
C ALA A 125 17.65 -9.88 10.19
N GLU A 126 18.67 -10.54 9.65
CA GLU A 126 20.09 -10.29 9.97
C GLU A 126 20.60 -8.95 9.42
N ARG A 127 20.27 -8.63 8.15
CA ARG A 127 20.86 -7.50 7.43
C ARG A 127 19.97 -6.25 7.38
N TYR A 128 18.66 -6.43 7.39
CA TYR A 128 17.70 -5.35 7.12
C TYR A 128 16.71 -5.14 8.25
N ASP A 129 16.79 -5.92 9.33
CA ASP A 129 15.87 -5.86 10.48
C ASP A 129 14.41 -5.93 10.04
N SER A 130 14.09 -6.84 9.12
CA SER A 130 12.76 -7.05 8.56
C SER A 130 12.16 -8.37 9.07
N LEU A 131 10.85 -8.37 9.29
CA LEU A 131 10.12 -9.56 9.74
C LEU A 131 9.86 -10.56 8.60
N ASP A 132 9.78 -10.07 7.37
CA ASP A 132 9.38 -10.87 6.22
C ASP A 132 10.03 -10.32 4.95
N LYS A 133 10.55 -11.21 4.11
CA LYS A 133 11.16 -10.83 2.83
C LYS A 133 10.18 -10.14 1.87
N SER A 134 8.90 -10.38 2.01
CA SER A 134 7.88 -9.73 1.18
C SER A 134 7.80 -8.22 1.39
N GLN A 135 8.39 -7.71 2.47
CA GLN A 135 8.43 -6.29 2.78
C GLN A 135 9.66 -5.58 2.19
N LEU A 136 10.57 -6.32 1.60
CA LEU A 136 11.78 -5.78 0.97
C LEU A 136 11.54 -5.59 -0.55
#